data_fca5801f77fcce7fa093f4f3279a0e29
#
_entry.id   fca5801f77fcce7fa093f4f3279a0e29
#
_cell.length_a   1.000
_cell.length_b   1.000
_cell.length_c   1.000
_cell.angle_alpha   90.00
_cell.angle_beta   90.00
_cell.angle_gamma   90.00
#
_symmetry.space_group_name_H-M   'P 1'
#
loop_
_entity.id
_entity.type
_entity.pdbx_description
1 polymer ?
#
loop_
_entity_poly.entity_id
_entity_poly.type
_entity_poly.pdbx_seq_one_letter_code
_entity_poly.pdbx_strand_id
1 'polypeptide(L)'
;LRLTYNVELAKVDLSRKGRKQLTRRVSLGLSYKILGGSKGAHMDESVPTDSLAGESLVDAGTCSDTRTDVIDREIAPELGYEGFPATNPSIPPKGGILRFIQPLVLVAATVVGTYLFFNLRSRRADGG
;
A
#
# COMPACT_ATOMS: atom_id res chain seq x y z
N LEU A 1 23.24 27.75 6.38
CA LEU A 1 22.17 27.17 5.58
C LEU A 1 21.96 25.73 6.02
N ARG A 2 20.74 25.35 6.43
CA ARG A 2 20.36 24.00 6.84
C ARG A 2 19.18 23.52 6.01
N LEU A 3 19.30 22.34 5.40
CA LEU A 3 18.21 21.68 4.69
C LEU A 3 17.64 20.58 5.60
N THR A 4 16.35 20.64 5.83
CA THR A 4 15.61 19.59 6.51
C THR A 4 14.57 19.06 5.53
N TYR A 5 14.47 17.74 5.42
CA TYR A 5 13.46 17.08 4.58
C TYR A 5 12.71 16.03 5.40
N ASN A 6 11.48 15.81 5.01
CA ASN A 6 10.64 14.77 5.58
C ASN A 6 9.96 13.99 4.45
N VAL A 7 9.96 12.68 4.55
CA VAL A 7 9.22 11.81 3.62
C VAL A 7 7.80 11.69 4.13
N GLU A 8 6.85 12.30 3.44
CA GLU A 8 5.44 12.29 3.82
C GLU A 8 4.71 11.06 3.29
N LEU A 9 5.08 10.63 2.10
CA LEU A 9 4.48 9.50 1.43
C LEU A 9 5.56 8.67 0.73
N ALA A 10 5.60 7.39 1.05
CA ALA A 10 6.31 6.40 0.27
C ALA A 10 5.39 5.19 0.12
N LYS A 11 4.91 4.93 -1.09
CA LYS A 11 3.93 3.87 -1.34
C LYS A 11 4.24 3.13 -2.63
N VAL A 12 4.13 1.82 -2.58
CA VAL A 12 4.21 0.94 -3.74
C VAL A 12 2.91 0.16 -3.86
N ASP A 13 2.20 0.37 -4.95
CA ASP A 13 0.97 -0.34 -5.26
C ASP A 13 1.22 -1.32 -6.41
N LEU A 14 0.75 -2.55 -6.24
CA LEU A 14 0.74 -3.55 -7.30
C LEU A 14 -0.68 -3.82 -7.77
N SER A 15 -0.93 -3.67 -9.05
CA SER A 15 -2.19 -4.01 -9.68
C SER A 15 -2.01 -5.07 -10.76
N ARG A 16 -3.03 -5.87 -10.99
CA ARG A 16 -2.97 -6.96 -11.96
C ARG A 16 -3.12 -6.41 -13.38
N LYS A 17 -2.15 -6.64 -14.25
CA LYS A 17 -2.22 -6.35 -15.69
C LYS A 17 -2.59 -7.58 -16.51
N GLY A 18 -2.21 -8.79 -16.03
CA GLY A 18 -2.44 -10.05 -16.75
C GLY A 18 -2.18 -11.26 -15.85
N ARG A 19 -2.04 -12.44 -16.46
CA ARG A 19 -1.75 -13.67 -15.70
C ARG A 19 -0.34 -13.67 -15.10
N LYS A 20 0.65 -13.15 -15.85
CA LYS A 20 2.06 -13.15 -15.46
C LYS A 20 2.62 -11.77 -15.15
N GLN A 21 1.88 -10.70 -15.45
CA GLN A 21 2.35 -9.33 -15.31
C GLN A 21 1.56 -8.55 -14.26
N LEU A 22 2.28 -7.69 -13.55
CA LEU A 22 1.75 -6.72 -12.61
C LEU A 22 2.14 -5.32 -13.05
N THR A 23 1.27 -4.36 -12.83
CA THR A 23 1.61 -2.94 -12.93
C THR A 23 2.03 -2.47 -11.55
N ARG A 24 3.25 -1.96 -11.44
CA ARG A 24 3.78 -1.36 -10.22
C ARG A 24 3.67 0.15 -10.34
N ARG A 25 3.08 0.77 -9.33
CA ARG A 25 3.04 2.22 -9.16
C ARG A 25 3.80 2.58 -7.90
N VAL A 26 4.84 3.38 -8.05
CA VAL A 26 5.65 3.90 -6.95
C VAL A 26 5.32 5.38 -6.80
N SER A 27 4.88 5.79 -5.61
CA SER A 27 4.59 7.18 -5.29
C SER A 27 5.50 7.62 -4.14
N LEU A 28 6.16 8.75 -4.32
CA LEU A 28 7.03 9.38 -3.33
C LEU A 28 6.57 10.82 -3.12
N GLY A 29 6.33 11.18 -1.87
CA GLY A 29 6.04 12.56 -1.46
C GLY A 29 7.07 13.01 -0.44
N LEU A 30 7.62 14.19 -0.64
CA LEU A 30 8.69 14.79 0.14
C LEU A 30 8.31 16.22 0.49
N SER A 31 8.42 16.61 1.75
CA SER A 31 8.43 18.01 2.16
C SER A 31 9.84 18.44 2.54
N TYR A 32 10.19 19.66 2.22
CA TYR A 32 11.50 20.23 2.57
C TYR A 32 11.36 21.62 3.18
N LYS A 33 12.35 21.97 4.02
CA LYS A 33 12.53 23.30 4.61
C LYS A 33 13.98 23.68 4.50
N ILE A 34 14.23 24.88 4.01
CA ILE A 34 15.56 25.50 3.96
C ILE A 34 15.61 26.60 5.00
N LEU A 35 16.48 26.43 5.99
CA LEU A 35 16.70 27.40 7.04
C LEU A 35 18.01 28.13 6.76
N GLY A 36 17.96 29.45 6.71
CA GLY A 36 19.12 30.32 6.61
C GLY A 36 19.53 30.80 7.99
N GLY A 37 20.82 30.66 8.31
CA GLY A 37 21.36 31.35 9.49
C GLY A 37 21.47 32.84 9.18
N SER A 38 20.90 33.69 10.00
CA SER A 38 21.11 35.13 9.94
C SER A 38 22.60 35.42 10.17
N LYS A 39 23.32 35.77 9.10
CA LYS A 39 24.65 36.36 9.25
C LYS A 39 24.48 37.85 9.58
N GLY A 40 24.73 38.18 10.84
CA GLY A 40 25.15 39.53 11.20
C GLY A 40 24.05 40.58 11.33
N ALA A 41 23.43 40.60 12.48
CA ALA A 41 23.07 41.88 13.05
C ALA A 41 24.29 42.38 13.84
N HIS A 42 24.73 43.56 13.51
CA HIS A 42 25.72 44.40 14.20
C HIS A 42 25.62 44.22 15.72
N MET A 43 26.75 43.93 16.37
CA MET A 43 26.84 43.99 17.82
C MET A 43 26.49 45.41 18.28
N ASP A 44 25.30 45.52 18.86
CA ASP A 44 25.05 46.55 19.83
C ASP A 44 24.85 45.85 21.17
N GLU A 45 25.80 46.20 22.05
CA GLU A 45 26.01 45.60 23.35
C GLU A 45 24.98 46.14 24.32
N SER A 46 24.00 45.34 24.65
CA SER A 46 23.29 45.37 25.93
C SER A 46 21.87 44.79 25.76
N VAL A 47 21.69 43.53 26.00
CA VAL A 47 20.55 42.89 26.71
C VAL A 47 20.75 41.38 26.69
N PRO A 48 20.82 40.68 27.81
CA PRO A 48 20.80 39.22 27.84
C PRO A 48 19.35 38.78 27.67
N THR A 49 18.95 38.52 26.47
CA THR A 49 17.70 37.81 26.21
C THR A 49 18.06 36.46 25.59
N ASP A 50 17.69 35.43 26.26
CA ASP A 50 17.75 34.04 25.89
C ASP A 50 16.95 33.83 24.58
N SER A 51 17.52 34.32 23.48
CA SER A 51 16.94 34.22 22.14
C SER A 51 17.68 33.12 21.42
N LEU A 52 17.04 31.95 21.35
CA LEU A 52 17.31 30.94 20.34
C LEU A 52 17.60 31.64 19.02
N ALA A 53 18.86 31.56 18.57
CA ALA A 53 19.34 32.17 17.34
C ALA A 53 18.35 31.90 16.20
N GLY A 54 17.73 32.98 15.72
CA GLY A 54 16.62 32.87 14.77
C GLY A 54 17.11 32.32 13.45
N GLU A 55 16.92 31.00 13.26
CA GLU A 55 16.96 30.39 11.93
C GLU A 55 15.78 30.97 11.14
N SER A 56 16.05 31.78 10.13
CA SER A 56 14.99 32.27 9.25
C SER A 56 14.64 31.21 8.21
N LEU A 57 13.37 30.94 8.04
CA LEU A 57 12.88 30.11 6.96
C LEU A 57 13.15 30.83 5.63
N VAL A 58 13.99 30.25 4.79
CA VAL A 58 14.33 30.79 3.46
C VAL A 58 13.36 30.26 2.42
N ASP A 59 13.07 28.97 2.47
CA ASP A 59 12.16 28.30 1.53
C ASP A 59 11.58 27.04 2.15
N ALA A 60 10.37 26.70 1.74
CA ALA A 60 9.72 25.45 2.09
C ALA A 60 8.81 25.02 0.94
N GLY A 61 8.79 23.75 0.68
CA GLY A 61 7.93 23.22 -0.37
C GLY A 61 7.67 21.72 -0.24
N THR A 62 6.79 21.25 -1.09
CA THR A 62 6.48 19.83 -1.24
C THR A 62 6.79 19.41 -2.67
N CYS A 63 7.34 18.21 -2.81
CA CYS A 63 7.63 17.58 -4.08
C CYS A 63 7.01 16.20 -4.07
N SER A 64 6.32 15.82 -5.15
CA SER A 64 5.81 14.47 -5.31
C SER A 64 6.12 13.94 -6.70
N ASP A 65 6.51 12.67 -6.78
CA ASP A 65 6.72 11.96 -8.04
C ASP A 65 5.98 10.62 -7.99
N THR A 66 5.46 10.23 -9.13
CA THR A 66 4.78 8.94 -9.29
C THR A 66 5.24 8.29 -10.59
N ARG A 67 5.79 7.09 -10.46
CA ARG A 67 6.22 6.28 -11.60
C ARG A 67 5.44 5.00 -11.70
N THR A 68 5.17 4.58 -12.94
CA THR A 68 4.44 3.35 -13.22
C THR A 68 5.23 2.53 -14.21
N ASP A 69 5.46 1.27 -13.88
CA ASP A 69 6.14 0.29 -14.73
C ASP A 69 5.40 -1.05 -14.72
N VAL A 70 5.82 -1.95 -15.60
CA VAL A 70 5.27 -3.30 -15.69
C VAL A 70 6.36 -4.29 -15.33
N ILE A 71 6.06 -5.12 -14.35
CA ILE A 71 6.99 -6.13 -13.84
C ILE A 71 6.41 -7.53 -13.98
N ASP A 72 7.29 -8.52 -14.05
CA ASP A 72 6.86 -9.91 -13.99
C ASP A 72 6.46 -10.27 -12.55
N ARG A 73 5.40 -11.05 -12.46
CA ARG A 73 4.84 -11.45 -11.16
C ARG A 73 5.82 -12.28 -10.33
N GLU A 74 6.69 -13.02 -10.98
CA GLU A 74 7.65 -13.93 -10.33
C GLU A 74 8.72 -13.15 -9.55
N ILE A 75 9.11 -11.98 -10.05
CA ILE A 75 10.11 -11.12 -9.39
C ILE A 75 9.51 -10.15 -8.35
N ALA A 76 8.17 -10.02 -8.33
CA ALA A 76 7.51 -9.08 -7.42
C ALA A 76 7.86 -9.27 -5.93
N PRO A 77 8.01 -10.50 -5.38
CA PRO A 77 8.41 -10.70 -3.99
C PRO A 77 9.84 -10.22 -3.70
N GLU A 78 10.73 -10.29 -4.69
CA GLU A 78 12.14 -9.91 -4.55
C GLU A 78 12.39 -8.41 -4.57
N LEU A 79 11.38 -7.63 -5.01
CA LEU A 79 11.45 -6.17 -5.08
C LEU A 79 11.14 -5.48 -3.75
N GLY A 80 10.66 -6.22 -2.76
CA GLY A 80 10.45 -5.72 -1.40
C GLY A 80 11.77 -5.62 -0.64
N TYR A 81 11.90 -4.57 0.18
CA TYR A 81 13.03 -4.43 1.09
C TYR A 81 12.53 -4.46 2.54
N GLU A 82 13.03 -5.41 3.32
CA GLU A 82 12.56 -5.65 4.69
C GLU A 82 12.72 -4.43 5.61
N GLY A 83 13.74 -3.60 5.36
CA GLY A 83 13.99 -2.37 6.12
C GLY A 83 12.97 -1.24 5.88
N PHE A 84 12.16 -1.32 4.82
CA PHE A 84 11.14 -0.32 4.49
C PHE A 84 9.80 -0.97 4.19
N PRO A 85 8.90 -1.08 5.17
CA PRO A 85 7.58 -1.70 4.99
C PRO A 85 6.76 -1.11 3.85
N ALA A 86 6.96 0.18 3.53
CA ALA A 86 6.31 0.87 2.41
C ALA A 86 6.69 0.30 1.04
N THR A 87 7.80 -0.42 0.93
CA THR A 87 8.26 -1.06 -0.31
C THR A 87 7.74 -2.49 -0.47
N ASN A 88 7.05 -3.04 0.53
CA ASN A 88 6.48 -4.37 0.52
C ASN A 88 4.99 -4.33 0.14
N PRO A 89 4.66 -4.19 -1.15
CA PRO A 89 3.28 -4.12 -1.57
C PRO A 89 2.60 -5.49 -1.45
N SER A 90 1.33 -5.49 -1.12
CA SER A 90 0.53 -6.72 -1.15
C SER A 90 0.38 -7.19 -2.60
N ILE A 91 0.89 -8.39 -2.90
CA ILE A 91 0.74 -8.99 -4.22
C ILE A 91 -0.72 -9.43 -4.38
N PRO A 92 -1.46 -8.93 -5.40
CA PRO A 92 -2.83 -9.32 -5.59
C PRO A 92 -2.94 -10.84 -5.81
N PRO A 93 -3.89 -11.53 -5.19
CA PRO A 93 -4.01 -12.98 -5.26
C PRO A 93 -4.18 -13.42 -6.72
N LYS A 94 -3.62 -14.58 -7.06
CA LYS A 94 -3.87 -15.22 -8.35
C LYS A 94 -5.38 -15.44 -8.42
N GLY A 95 -6.09 -14.65 -9.22
CA GLY A 95 -7.52 -14.83 -9.46
C GLY A 95 -7.72 -16.24 -10.01
N GLY A 96 -8.07 -17.16 -9.14
CA GLY A 96 -8.27 -18.57 -9.47
C GLY A 96 -9.76 -18.85 -9.63
N ILE A 97 -10.08 -19.75 -10.52
CA ILE A 97 -11.40 -20.39 -10.66
C ILE A 97 -11.89 -20.94 -9.32
N LEU A 98 -10.96 -21.31 -8.43
CA LEU A 98 -11.23 -21.78 -7.06
C LEU A 98 -12.16 -20.87 -6.25
N ARG A 99 -12.12 -19.54 -6.47
CA ARG A 99 -13.02 -18.60 -5.78
C ARG A 99 -14.49 -18.78 -6.20
N PHE A 100 -14.73 -19.32 -7.40
CA PHE A 100 -16.08 -19.62 -7.90
C PHE A 100 -16.48 -21.08 -7.66
N ILE A 101 -15.50 -21.97 -7.51
CA ILE A 101 -15.78 -23.40 -7.23
C ILE A 101 -16.36 -23.57 -5.84
N GLN A 102 -15.90 -22.83 -4.85
CA GLN A 102 -16.37 -22.98 -3.47
C GLN A 102 -17.89 -22.74 -3.33
N PRO A 103 -18.48 -21.63 -3.82
CA PRO A 103 -19.93 -21.47 -3.78
C PRO A 103 -20.67 -22.46 -4.69
N LEU A 104 -20.10 -22.87 -5.81
CA LEU A 104 -20.72 -23.84 -6.71
C LEU A 104 -20.82 -25.23 -6.05
N VAL A 105 -19.78 -25.68 -5.37
CA VAL A 105 -19.78 -26.95 -4.62
C VAL A 105 -20.82 -26.92 -3.53
N LEU A 106 -20.97 -25.82 -2.83
CA LEU A 106 -21.96 -25.68 -1.74
C LEU A 106 -23.40 -25.77 -2.28
N VAL A 107 -23.67 -25.09 -3.40
CA VAL A 107 -24.98 -25.18 -4.06
C VAL A 107 -25.25 -26.58 -4.56
N ALA A 108 -24.28 -27.23 -5.21
CA ALA A 108 -24.43 -28.63 -5.68
C ALA A 108 -24.69 -29.60 -4.54
N ALA A 109 -23.96 -29.48 -3.43
CA ALA A 109 -24.17 -30.33 -2.24
C ALA A 109 -25.57 -30.14 -1.64
N THR A 110 -26.07 -28.90 -1.62
CA THR A 110 -27.43 -28.62 -1.11
C THR A 110 -28.51 -29.25 -1.99
N VAL A 111 -28.37 -29.12 -3.32
CA VAL A 111 -29.31 -29.71 -4.27
C VAL A 111 -29.34 -31.24 -4.16
N VAL A 112 -28.17 -31.86 -4.13
CA VAL A 112 -28.06 -33.35 -3.98
C VAL A 112 -28.62 -33.81 -2.65
N GLY A 113 -28.28 -33.10 -1.56
CA GLY A 113 -28.81 -33.43 -0.22
C GLY A 113 -30.33 -33.35 -0.17
N THR A 114 -30.93 -32.31 -0.73
CA THR A 114 -32.38 -32.13 -0.81
C THR A 114 -33.04 -33.24 -1.64
N TYR A 115 -32.47 -33.54 -2.80
CA TYR A 115 -32.97 -34.62 -3.66
C TYR A 115 -32.95 -35.98 -2.96
N LEU A 116 -31.84 -36.33 -2.32
CA LEU A 116 -31.72 -37.59 -1.58
C LEU A 116 -32.70 -37.64 -0.42
N PHE A 117 -32.89 -36.56 0.31
CA PHE A 117 -33.84 -36.49 1.42
C PHE A 117 -35.27 -36.80 0.97
N PHE A 118 -35.72 -36.18 -0.12
CA PHE A 118 -37.07 -36.41 -0.66
C PHE A 118 -37.20 -37.81 -1.25
N ASN A 119 -36.19 -38.30 -1.95
CA ASN A 119 -36.23 -39.65 -2.55
C ASN A 119 -36.26 -40.77 -1.50
N LEU A 120 -35.47 -40.66 -0.44
CA LEU A 120 -35.47 -41.63 0.66
C LEU A 120 -36.77 -41.60 1.45
N ARG A 121 -37.38 -40.42 1.60
CA ARG A 121 -38.65 -40.28 2.29
C ARG A 121 -39.82 -40.91 1.52
N SER A 122 -39.86 -40.75 0.18
CA SER A 122 -40.91 -41.32 -0.65
C SER A 122 -40.84 -42.86 -0.69
N ARG A 123 -39.64 -43.44 -0.71
CA ARG A 123 -39.48 -44.91 -0.67
C ARG A 123 -39.92 -45.53 0.65
N ARG A 124 -39.90 -44.76 1.73
CA ARG A 124 -40.34 -45.28 3.05
C ARG A 124 -41.86 -45.24 3.21
N ALA A 125 -42.54 -44.45 2.39
CA ALA A 125 -44.01 -44.37 2.42
C ALA A 125 -44.69 -45.48 1.62
N ASP A 126 -44.01 -46.10 0.64
CA ASP A 126 -44.53 -47.16 -0.20
C ASP A 126 -44.27 -48.60 0.36
N GLY A 127 -43.60 -48.73 1.50
CA GLY A 127 -43.17 -49.99 2.10
C GLY A 127 -43.92 -50.39 3.40
N GLY A 128 -45.09 -49.78 3.67
CA GLY A 128 -45.92 -50.08 4.84
C GLY A 128 -47.26 -50.69 4.49
#